data_135c909d52add13dafb9f714a72e3036
#
_entry.id   135c909d52add13dafb9f714a72e3036
#
_cell.length_a   1.000
_cell.length_b   1.000
_cell.length_c   1.000
_cell.angle_alpha   90.00
_cell.angle_beta   90.00
_cell.angle_gamma   90.00
#
_symmetry.space_group_name_H-M   'P 1'
#
loop_
_entity.id
_entity.type
_entity.pdbx_description
1 polymer ?
#
loop_
_entity_poly.entity_id
_entity_poly.type
_entity_poly.pdbx_seq_one_letter_code
_entity_poly.pdbx_strand_id
1 'polypeptide(L)'
;MIQRVQTIYLFFNLLAVLIITYSIPVLFDDTNKLFVTDFIFAHITALITVSLSLFSIFKYKNRGQQLIINQISKLFLSATFFIVFIQKGELTPDKGMVLFFIPYLLIILANWFIKKDEKLVKSADRIR
;
A
#
# COMPACT_ATOMS: atom_id res chain seq x y z
N MET A 1 -4.94 -16.51 -14.67
CA MET A 1 -4.27 -17.06 -13.48
C MET A 1 -3.37 -16.05 -12.79
N ILE A 2 -2.51 -15.35 -13.53
CA ILE A 2 -1.63 -14.32 -12.96
C ILE A 2 -2.44 -13.18 -12.35
N GLN A 3 -3.60 -12.86 -12.90
CA GLN A 3 -4.51 -11.86 -12.36
C GLN A 3 -4.94 -12.15 -10.92
N ARG A 4 -5.10 -13.43 -10.57
CA ARG A 4 -5.46 -13.83 -9.22
C ARG A 4 -4.34 -13.55 -8.22
N VAL A 5 -3.08 -13.76 -8.65
CA VAL A 5 -1.91 -13.47 -7.81
C VAL A 5 -1.84 -11.98 -7.50
N GLN A 6 -2.05 -11.12 -8.50
CA GLN A 6 -2.08 -9.67 -8.33
C GLN A 6 -3.15 -9.25 -7.32
N THR A 7 -4.35 -9.81 -7.46
CA THR A 7 -5.47 -9.54 -6.56
C THR A 7 -5.13 -9.93 -5.12
N ILE A 8 -4.47 -11.06 -4.93
CA ILE A 8 -4.05 -11.53 -3.60
C ILE A 8 -3.07 -10.54 -2.98
N TYR A 9 -2.06 -10.07 -3.73
CA TYR A 9 -1.10 -9.10 -3.22
C TYR A 9 -1.76 -7.77 -2.86
N LEU A 10 -2.68 -7.29 -3.68
CA LEU A 10 -3.41 -6.05 -3.42
C LEU A 10 -4.32 -6.19 -2.21
N PHE A 11 -4.96 -7.34 -2.06
CA PHE A 11 -5.81 -7.62 -0.90
C PHE A 11 -5.00 -7.64 0.39
N PHE A 12 -3.85 -8.32 0.39
CA PHE A 12 -2.96 -8.33 1.55
C PHE A 12 -2.40 -6.94 1.86
N ASN A 13 -2.10 -6.15 0.82
CA ASN A 13 -1.69 -4.77 1.00
C ASN A 13 -2.76 -3.96 1.75
N LEU A 14 -4.00 -4.08 1.30
CA LEU A 14 -5.14 -3.40 1.93
C LEU A 14 -5.29 -3.81 3.39
N LEU A 15 -5.23 -5.11 3.68
CA LEU A 15 -5.31 -5.61 5.04
C LEU A 15 -4.15 -5.13 5.90
N ALA A 16 -2.93 -5.14 5.36
CA ALA A 16 -1.74 -4.69 6.08
C ALA A 16 -1.86 -3.22 6.46
N VAL A 17 -2.31 -2.37 5.55
CA VAL A 17 -2.49 -0.94 5.84
C VAL A 17 -3.54 -0.74 6.93
N LEU A 18 -4.66 -1.46 6.86
CA LEU A 18 -5.71 -1.38 7.88
C LEU A 18 -5.21 -1.82 9.25
N ILE A 19 -4.49 -2.95 9.31
CA ILE A 19 -3.95 -3.47 10.56
C ILE A 19 -2.96 -2.47 11.16
N ILE A 20 -2.04 -1.95 10.36
CA ILE A 20 -1.06 -0.97 10.84
C ILE A 20 -1.75 0.30 11.33
N THR A 21 -2.78 0.76 10.61
CA THR A 21 -3.47 2.00 10.95
C THR A 21 -4.22 1.89 12.28
N TYR A 22 -4.90 0.78 12.53
CA TYR A 22 -5.82 0.67 13.67
C TYR A 22 -5.32 -0.19 14.81
N SER A 23 -4.44 -1.15 14.56
CA SER A 23 -4.08 -2.16 15.56
C SER A 23 -2.63 -2.09 16.03
N ILE A 24 -1.72 -1.52 15.24
CA ILE A 24 -0.30 -1.52 15.55
C ILE A 24 0.16 -0.08 15.79
N PRO A 25 0.77 0.22 16.96
CA PRO A 25 1.29 1.56 17.21
C PRO A 25 2.50 1.87 16.34
N VAL A 26 2.58 3.10 15.83
CA VAL A 26 3.68 3.54 14.98
C VAL A 26 4.73 4.34 15.73
N LEU A 27 4.34 4.99 16.83
CA LEU A 27 5.25 5.78 17.65
C LEU A 27 5.04 5.42 19.13
N PHE A 28 6.08 5.63 19.89
CA PHE A 28 6.09 5.31 21.32
C PHE A 28 6.58 6.53 22.10
N ASP A 29 5.76 6.94 23.07
CA ASP A 29 6.13 7.91 24.09
C ASP A 29 6.31 7.15 25.42
N ASP A 30 6.99 7.71 26.40
CA ASP A 30 7.38 7.03 27.66
C ASP A 30 6.24 6.24 28.30
N THR A 31 5.00 6.71 28.16
CA THR A 31 3.83 6.08 28.77
C THR A 31 2.72 5.73 27.78
N ASN A 32 2.75 6.30 26.57
CA ASN A 32 1.66 6.16 25.60
C ASN A 32 2.14 5.66 24.26
N LYS A 33 1.32 4.80 23.65
CA LYS A 33 1.54 4.34 22.27
C LYS A 33 0.66 5.17 21.34
N LEU A 34 1.27 5.66 20.26
CA LEU A 34 0.55 6.47 19.26
C LEU A 34 0.31 5.63 18.00
N PHE A 35 -0.91 5.73 17.49
CA PHE A 35 -1.33 5.05 16.26
C PHE A 35 -1.40 6.06 15.12
N VAL A 36 -1.50 5.55 13.89
CA VAL A 36 -1.72 6.41 12.72
C VAL A 36 -3.01 7.24 12.89
N THR A 37 -4.01 6.70 13.57
CA THR A 37 -5.27 7.40 13.83
C THR A 37 -5.12 8.65 14.69
N ASP A 38 -4.05 8.75 15.46
CA ASP A 38 -3.76 9.94 16.28
C ASP A 38 -3.27 11.11 15.44
N PHE A 39 -2.85 10.86 14.19
CA PHE A 39 -2.39 11.87 13.24
C PHE A 39 -3.45 12.00 12.15
N ILE A 40 -4.20 13.09 12.16
CA ILE A 40 -5.37 13.26 11.28
C ILE A 40 -4.99 13.16 9.79
N PHE A 41 -3.90 13.82 9.38
CA PHE A 41 -3.47 13.79 7.98
C PHE A 41 -2.97 12.40 7.57
N ALA A 42 -2.22 11.73 8.44
CA ALA A 42 -1.76 10.37 8.19
C ALA A 42 -2.94 9.39 8.09
N HIS A 43 -3.94 9.56 8.94
CA HIS A 43 -5.15 8.74 8.91
C HIS A 43 -5.89 8.91 7.58
N ILE A 44 -6.05 10.16 7.13
CA ILE A 44 -6.72 10.45 5.85
C ILE A 44 -5.96 9.81 4.69
N THR A 45 -4.64 9.97 4.62
CA THR A 45 -3.84 9.40 3.55
C THR A 45 -3.85 7.86 3.57
N ALA A 46 -3.87 7.26 4.76
CA ALA A 46 -3.98 5.81 4.90
C ALA A 46 -5.32 5.31 4.36
N LEU A 47 -6.41 6.00 4.67
CA LEU A 47 -7.73 5.64 4.15
C LEU A 47 -7.81 5.79 2.63
N ILE A 48 -7.17 6.81 2.07
CA ILE A 48 -7.08 6.99 0.62
C ILE A 48 -6.32 5.82 0.01
N THR A 49 -5.21 5.39 0.62
CA THR A 49 -4.43 4.23 0.17
C THR A 49 -5.29 2.97 0.13
N VAL A 50 -6.05 2.72 1.19
CA VAL A 50 -6.95 1.56 1.27
C VAL A 50 -8.00 1.61 0.17
N SER A 51 -8.62 2.77 -0.02
CA SER A 51 -9.65 2.96 -1.05
C SER A 51 -9.08 2.74 -2.45
N LEU A 52 -7.88 3.26 -2.73
CA LEU A 52 -7.22 3.08 -4.02
C LEU A 52 -6.84 1.63 -4.27
N SER A 53 -6.38 0.91 -3.24
CA SER A 53 -6.06 -0.51 -3.36
C SER A 53 -7.31 -1.33 -3.68
N LEU A 54 -8.41 -1.03 -3.03
CA LEU A 54 -9.69 -1.69 -3.30
C LEU A 54 -10.16 -1.40 -4.73
N PHE A 55 -10.08 -0.15 -5.14
CA PHE A 55 -10.46 0.26 -6.50
C PHE A 55 -9.58 -0.44 -7.54
N SER A 56 -8.29 -0.58 -7.26
CA SER A 56 -7.34 -1.28 -8.14
C SER A 56 -7.74 -2.74 -8.35
N ILE A 57 -8.20 -3.41 -7.28
CA ILE A 57 -8.67 -4.80 -7.37
C ILE A 57 -9.82 -4.91 -8.38
N PHE A 58 -10.77 -3.97 -8.35
CA PHE A 58 -11.91 -3.96 -9.27
C PHE A 58 -11.53 -3.64 -10.71
N LYS A 59 -10.34 -3.06 -10.95
CA LYS A 59 -9.85 -2.74 -12.28
C LYS A 59 -8.98 -3.83 -12.90
N TYR A 60 -9.17 -5.08 -12.48
CA TYR A 60 -8.34 -6.19 -12.93
C TYR A 60 -8.36 -6.42 -14.45
N LYS A 61 -9.42 -5.98 -15.14
CA LYS A 61 -9.54 -6.12 -16.60
C LYS A 61 -8.70 -5.11 -17.36
N ASN A 62 -8.34 -3.98 -16.74
CA ASN A 62 -7.55 -2.92 -17.37
C ASN A 62 -6.23 -2.77 -16.64
N ARG A 63 -5.19 -3.47 -17.12
CA ARG A 63 -3.88 -3.50 -16.48
C ARG A 63 -3.23 -2.12 -16.42
N GLY A 64 -3.39 -1.33 -17.49
CA GLY A 64 -2.83 0.03 -17.54
C GLY A 64 -3.37 0.92 -16.43
N GLN A 65 -4.69 0.94 -16.25
CA GLN A 65 -5.32 1.69 -15.17
C GLN A 65 -4.94 1.15 -13.80
N GLN A 66 -4.87 -0.17 -13.66
CA GLN A 66 -4.48 -0.80 -12.41
C GLN A 66 -3.06 -0.37 -11.98
N LEU A 67 -2.12 -0.32 -12.92
CA LEU A 67 -0.76 0.13 -12.65
C LEU A 67 -0.74 1.59 -12.19
N ILE A 68 -1.49 2.46 -12.85
CA ILE A 68 -1.56 3.88 -12.48
C ILE A 68 -2.14 4.04 -11.08
N ILE A 69 -3.24 3.35 -10.78
CA ILE A 69 -3.89 3.41 -9.47
C ILE A 69 -2.93 2.91 -8.38
N ASN A 70 -2.19 1.83 -8.65
CA ASN A 70 -1.21 1.30 -7.69
C ASN A 70 -0.07 2.29 -7.45
N GLN A 71 0.39 3.00 -8.48
CA GLN A 71 1.43 4.03 -8.30
C GLN A 71 0.94 5.19 -7.43
N ILE A 72 -0.30 5.63 -7.65
CA ILE A 72 -0.91 6.68 -6.83
C ILE A 72 -1.08 6.19 -5.37
N SER A 73 -1.54 4.96 -5.19
CA SER A 73 -1.69 4.35 -3.87
C SER A 73 -0.34 4.29 -3.13
N LYS A 74 0.72 3.92 -3.85
CA LYS A 74 2.07 3.87 -3.29
C LYS A 74 2.54 5.26 -2.84
N LEU A 75 2.23 6.30 -3.62
CA LEU A 75 2.57 7.67 -3.24
C LEU A 75 1.85 8.09 -1.95
N PHE A 76 0.56 7.79 -1.82
CA PHE A 76 -0.19 8.10 -0.61
C PHE A 76 0.31 7.31 0.59
N LEU A 77 0.72 6.05 0.40
CA LEU A 77 1.30 5.25 1.46
C LEU A 77 2.63 5.86 1.93
N SER A 78 3.47 6.29 0.99
CA SER A 78 4.71 7.00 1.30
C SER A 78 4.42 8.30 2.05
N ALA A 79 3.39 9.04 1.63
CA ALA A 79 2.99 10.27 2.29
C ALA A 79 2.55 10.00 3.74
N THR A 80 1.81 8.93 3.97
CA THR A 80 1.42 8.53 5.33
C THR A 80 2.65 8.31 6.21
N PHE A 81 3.62 7.57 5.71
CA PHE A 81 4.86 7.29 6.44
C PHE A 81 5.61 8.59 6.75
N PHE A 82 5.78 9.47 5.76
CA PHE A 82 6.51 10.73 5.96
C PHE A 82 5.78 11.68 6.89
N ILE A 83 4.47 11.74 6.85
CA ILE A 83 3.68 12.57 7.76
C ILE A 83 3.92 12.13 9.21
N VAL A 84 3.83 10.82 9.46
CA VAL A 84 4.11 10.27 10.80
C VAL A 84 5.55 10.55 11.21
N PHE A 85 6.50 10.35 10.30
CA PHE A 85 7.91 10.55 10.57
C PHE A 85 8.23 12.02 10.92
N ILE A 86 7.63 12.96 10.19
CA ILE A 86 7.84 14.39 10.44
C ILE A 86 7.20 14.81 11.77
N GLN A 87 6.01 14.30 12.05
CA GLN A 87 5.27 14.65 13.27
C GLN A 87 5.78 13.93 14.52
N LYS A 88 6.66 12.94 14.35
CA LYS A 88 7.16 12.19 15.50
C LYS A 88 7.98 13.05 16.48
N GLY A 89 8.69 14.07 15.99
CA GLY A 89 9.53 14.91 16.84
C GLY A 89 10.53 14.07 17.64
N GLU A 90 10.44 14.12 18.97
CA GLU A 90 11.31 13.38 19.89
C GLU A 90 10.78 11.96 20.19
N LEU A 91 9.61 11.58 19.66
CA LEU A 91 9.04 10.27 19.91
C LEU A 91 9.86 9.16 19.22
N THR A 92 9.92 8.00 19.86
CA THR A 92 10.65 6.86 19.30
C THR A 92 9.76 6.07 18.34
N PRO A 93 10.30 5.64 17.17
CA PRO A 93 9.54 4.77 16.27
C PRO A 93 9.24 3.42 16.91
N ASP A 94 8.02 2.92 16.71
CA ASP A 94 7.60 1.60 17.18
C ASP A 94 7.45 0.65 15.98
N LYS A 95 6.98 -0.55 16.24
CA LYS A 95 6.85 -1.65 15.26
C LYS A 95 6.09 -1.24 14.01
N GLY A 96 5.05 -0.39 14.15
CA GLY A 96 4.26 0.07 13.02
C GLY A 96 5.06 0.80 11.95
N MET A 97 6.07 1.57 12.33
CA MET A 97 6.92 2.28 11.37
C MET A 97 7.69 1.31 10.47
N VAL A 98 8.23 0.24 11.06
CA VAL A 98 8.94 -0.80 10.30
C VAL A 98 7.97 -1.59 9.42
N LEU A 99 6.79 -1.89 9.94
CA LEU A 99 5.79 -2.69 9.25
C LEU A 99 5.19 -1.97 8.03
N PHE A 100 5.32 -0.64 7.93
CA PHE A 100 4.92 0.11 6.73
C PHE A 100 5.62 -0.37 5.45
N PHE A 101 6.80 -0.99 5.58
CA PHE A 101 7.49 -1.54 4.41
C PHE A 101 6.76 -2.73 3.80
N ILE A 102 5.96 -3.47 4.60
CA ILE A 102 5.23 -4.65 4.11
C ILE A 102 4.21 -4.29 3.03
N PRO A 103 3.25 -3.37 3.28
CA PRO A 103 2.30 -3.00 2.22
C PRO A 103 3.00 -2.34 1.02
N TYR A 104 4.07 -1.60 1.24
CA TYR A 104 4.83 -1.00 0.16
C TYR A 104 5.43 -2.07 -0.77
N LEU A 105 6.05 -3.10 -0.18
CA LEU A 105 6.59 -4.23 -0.93
C LEU A 105 5.48 -5.01 -1.65
N LEU A 106 4.33 -5.17 -1.03
CA LEU A 106 3.21 -5.86 -1.64
C LEU A 106 2.70 -5.14 -2.90
N ILE A 107 2.65 -3.80 -2.87
CA ILE A 107 2.28 -3.02 -4.05
C ILE A 107 3.32 -3.18 -5.16
N ILE A 108 4.60 -3.13 -4.81
CA ILE A 108 5.69 -3.32 -5.78
C ILE A 108 5.59 -4.70 -6.43
N LEU A 109 5.34 -5.74 -5.65
CA LEU A 109 5.17 -7.09 -6.18
C LEU A 109 3.94 -7.21 -7.07
N ALA A 110 2.83 -6.59 -6.67
CA ALA A 110 1.62 -6.57 -7.49
C ALA A 110 1.90 -5.92 -8.85
N ASN A 111 2.57 -4.77 -8.85
CA ASN A 111 2.92 -4.07 -10.09
C ASN A 111 3.85 -4.91 -10.97
N TRP A 112 4.80 -5.60 -10.34
CA TRP A 112 5.73 -6.46 -11.08
C TRP A 112 4.97 -7.58 -11.81
N PHE A 113 4.03 -8.24 -11.12
CA PHE A 113 3.23 -9.30 -11.72
C PHE A 113 2.29 -8.76 -12.80
N ILE A 114 1.71 -7.56 -12.61
CA ILE A 114 0.87 -6.94 -13.63
C ILE A 114 1.67 -6.66 -14.90
N LYS A 115 2.86 -6.09 -14.76
CA LYS A 115 3.76 -5.80 -15.89
C LYS A 115 4.21 -7.08 -16.59
N LYS A 116 4.50 -8.13 -15.83
CA LYS A 116 4.90 -9.43 -16.37
C LYS A 116 3.77 -10.04 -17.20
N ASP A 117 2.54 -9.99 -16.69
CA ASP A 117 1.37 -10.49 -17.38
C ASP A 117 1.10 -9.71 -18.67
N GLU A 118 1.18 -8.38 -18.62
CA GLU A 118 1.03 -7.52 -19.79
C GLU A 118 2.07 -7.85 -20.87
N LYS A 119 3.31 -8.06 -20.46
CA LYS A 119 4.40 -8.43 -21.37
C LYS A 119 4.14 -9.77 -22.04
N LEU A 120 3.62 -10.74 -21.30
CA LEU A 120 3.29 -12.07 -21.84
C LEU A 120 2.17 -11.98 -22.88
N VAL A 121 1.15 -11.17 -22.61
CA VAL A 121 0.04 -10.98 -23.54
C VAL A 121 0.52 -10.31 -24.84
N LYS A 122 1.35 -9.28 -24.74
CA LYS A 122 1.92 -8.61 -25.92
C LYS A 122 2.81 -9.55 -26.73
N SER A 123 3.58 -10.39 -26.06
CA SER A 123 4.44 -11.39 -26.71
C SER A 123 3.62 -12.42 -27.48
N ALA A 124 2.52 -12.88 -26.90
CA ALA A 124 1.60 -13.82 -27.55
C ALA A 124 0.97 -13.20 -28.81
N ASP A 125 0.57 -11.91 -28.73
CA ASP A 125 -0.02 -11.20 -29.86
C ASP A 125 0.96 -11.03 -31.02
N ARG A 126 2.26 -10.87 -30.73
CA ARG A 126 3.28 -10.73 -31.77
C ARG A 126 3.51 -12.02 -32.57
N ILE A 127 3.27 -13.16 -31.98
CA ILE A 127 3.47 -14.46 -32.62
C ILE A 127 2.36 -14.74 -33.65
N ARG A 128 1.22 -14.12 -33.50
CA ARG A 128 0.14 -14.25 -34.47
C ARG A 128 0.42 -13.40 -35.70
#